data_f5d5e7e3e45514120eb6b1978942fb90
#
_entry.id   f5d5e7e3e45514120eb6b1978942fb90
#
_cell.length_a   1.000
_cell.length_b   1.000
_cell.length_c   1.000
_cell.angle_alpha   90.00
_cell.angle_beta   90.00
_cell.angle_gamma   90.00
#
_symmetry.space_group_name_H-M   'P 1'
#
loop_
_entity.id
_entity.type
_entity.pdbx_description
1 polymer ?
#
loop_
_entity_poly.entity_id
_entity_poly.type
_entity_poly.pdbx_seq_one_letter_code
_entity_poly.pdbx_strand_id
1 'polypeptide(L)'
;SAASDVYKRQEQNVYAGVGTSLAVVLAVFGIVCNARKAEKFFAAHRDWLIAGAVVLVLDLIAAGGNAITVNGKTLFTVPIPQFLMNFWAMFSSCARLAWLAGMLLAAVGCGLVLRFWDNGVAPALMLAVCAVAQGWGQRSELFNRWTDYHYYGFRYENKTLLTDPVWEQVAASGKYSHLAFATFDFEHDEFWNLVDFAADHGWTSNSFYMAHMDGNLAAVTLPGELNELSADTLYA
;
A
#
# COMPACT_ATOMS: atom_id res chain seq x y z
N SER A 1 4.53 15.93 -7.11
CA SER A 1 5.26 16.44 -5.95
C SER A 1 5.89 15.29 -5.18
N ALA A 2 6.98 15.55 -4.43
CA ALA A 2 7.78 14.52 -3.75
C ALA A 2 6.95 13.65 -2.78
N ALA A 3 5.97 14.21 -2.10
CA ALA A 3 5.10 13.51 -1.16
C ALA A 3 4.22 12.45 -1.82
N SER A 4 3.60 12.78 -2.94
CA SER A 4 2.83 11.82 -3.75
C SER A 4 3.72 10.68 -4.27
N ASP A 5 5.00 10.95 -4.53
CA ASP A 5 5.96 9.95 -4.98
C ASP A 5 6.44 9.04 -3.84
N VAL A 6 6.54 9.56 -2.60
CA VAL A 6 6.89 8.77 -1.42
C VAL A 6 5.75 7.83 -1.05
N TYR A 7 4.51 8.31 -1.01
CA TYR A 7 3.33 7.49 -0.74
C TYR A 7 3.15 6.38 -1.79
N LYS A 8 3.29 6.72 -3.08
CA LYS A 8 3.27 5.74 -4.17
C LYS A 8 4.39 4.71 -4.05
N ARG A 9 5.59 5.10 -3.58
CA ARG A 9 6.70 4.17 -3.35
C ARG A 9 6.48 3.23 -2.17
N GLN A 10 5.82 3.67 -1.10
CA GLN A 10 5.49 2.81 0.03
C GLN A 10 4.49 1.71 -0.34
N GLU A 11 3.50 2.00 -1.18
CA GLU A 11 2.56 1.00 -1.68
C GLU A 11 3.18 0.06 -2.74
N GLN A 12 4.30 0.43 -3.35
CA GLN A 12 4.99 -0.35 -4.39
C GLN A 12 5.96 -1.41 -3.83
N ASN A 13 6.24 -1.39 -2.53
CA ASN A 13 7.14 -2.37 -1.93
C ASN A 13 6.43 -3.72 -1.70
N VAL A 14 6.56 -4.61 -2.69
CA VAL A 14 6.16 -6.01 -2.53
C VAL A 14 7.32 -6.77 -1.89
N TYR A 15 7.30 -6.83 -0.57
CA TYR A 15 8.28 -7.58 0.19
C TYR A 15 7.77 -9.00 0.43
N ALA A 16 8.37 -9.96 -0.25
CA ALA A 16 8.02 -11.37 -0.09
C ALA A 16 8.32 -11.91 1.33
N GLY A 17 9.26 -11.27 2.02
CA GLY A 17 9.66 -11.62 3.38
C GLY A 17 10.72 -12.73 3.46
N VAL A 18 11.49 -12.68 4.54
CA VAL A 18 12.58 -13.65 4.80
C VAL A 18 12.02 -15.07 4.93
N GLY A 19 10.90 -15.23 5.62
CA GLY A 19 10.28 -16.53 5.82
C GLY A 19 9.78 -17.18 4.53
N THR A 20 9.14 -16.40 3.65
CA THR A 20 8.70 -16.88 2.33
C THR A 20 9.91 -17.26 1.47
N SER A 21 10.96 -16.44 1.44
CA SER A 21 12.19 -16.73 0.71
C SER A 21 12.84 -18.03 1.22
N LEU A 22 12.89 -18.22 2.51
CA LEU A 22 13.40 -19.45 3.12
C LEU A 22 12.55 -20.68 2.76
N ALA A 23 11.23 -20.56 2.79
CA ALA A 23 10.32 -21.64 2.38
C ALA A 23 10.55 -22.03 0.92
N VAL A 24 10.76 -21.07 0.02
CA VAL A 24 11.09 -21.33 -1.38
C VAL A 24 12.43 -22.07 -1.52
N VAL A 25 13.46 -21.64 -0.79
CA VAL A 25 14.77 -22.32 -0.79
C VAL A 25 14.64 -23.75 -0.30
N LEU A 26 13.92 -23.98 0.80
CA LEU A 26 13.66 -25.32 1.34
C LEU A 26 12.85 -26.18 0.37
N ALA A 27 11.87 -25.60 -0.34
CA ALA A 27 11.08 -26.27 -1.37
C ALA A 27 11.98 -26.71 -2.54
N VAL A 28 12.83 -25.82 -3.04
CA VAL A 28 13.78 -26.12 -4.12
C VAL A 28 14.73 -27.23 -3.69
N PHE A 29 15.26 -27.15 -2.48
CA PHE A 29 16.14 -28.20 -1.94
C PHE A 29 15.42 -29.55 -1.82
N GLY A 30 14.18 -29.56 -1.32
CA GLY A 30 13.34 -30.77 -1.25
C GLY A 30 13.08 -31.38 -2.64
N ILE A 31 12.82 -30.54 -3.66
CA ILE A 31 12.66 -30.98 -5.07
C ILE A 31 13.94 -31.63 -5.58
N VAL A 32 15.08 -30.99 -5.38
CA VAL A 32 16.39 -31.50 -5.84
C VAL A 32 16.72 -32.84 -5.16
N CYS A 33 16.53 -32.95 -3.85
CA CYS A 33 16.78 -34.19 -3.12
C CYS A 33 15.83 -35.33 -3.51
N ASN A 34 14.64 -35.00 -4.03
CA ASN A 34 13.61 -35.96 -4.41
C ASN A 34 13.26 -35.86 -5.91
N ALA A 35 14.25 -35.74 -6.77
CA ALA A 35 14.08 -35.43 -8.20
C ALA A 35 13.08 -36.36 -8.92
N ARG A 36 13.14 -37.68 -8.67
CA ARG A 36 12.20 -38.66 -9.29
C ARG A 36 10.75 -38.44 -8.85
N LYS A 37 10.53 -38.07 -7.59
CA LYS A 37 9.19 -37.76 -7.05
C LYS A 37 8.70 -36.44 -7.62
N ALA A 38 9.60 -35.47 -7.78
CA ALA A 38 9.34 -34.17 -8.37
C ALA A 38 8.94 -34.29 -9.84
N GLU A 39 9.68 -35.05 -10.64
CA GLU A 39 9.36 -35.29 -12.04
C GLU A 39 7.92 -35.83 -12.22
N LYS A 40 7.56 -36.86 -11.46
CA LYS A 40 6.19 -37.41 -11.49
C LYS A 40 5.13 -36.41 -11.08
N PHE A 41 5.42 -35.62 -10.04
CA PHE A 41 4.51 -34.58 -9.55
C PHE A 41 4.29 -33.50 -10.62
N PHE A 42 5.38 -32.96 -11.17
CA PHE A 42 5.29 -31.91 -12.19
C PHE A 42 4.66 -32.42 -13.49
N ALA A 43 4.92 -33.65 -13.88
CA ALA A 43 4.26 -34.25 -15.04
C ALA A 43 2.75 -34.40 -14.84
N ALA A 44 2.32 -34.85 -13.66
CA ALA A 44 0.90 -35.00 -13.32
C ALA A 44 0.12 -33.70 -13.22
N HIS A 45 0.81 -32.58 -12.88
CA HIS A 45 0.18 -31.27 -12.66
C HIS A 45 0.58 -30.23 -13.71
N ARG A 46 1.16 -30.67 -14.82
CA ARG A 46 1.78 -29.80 -15.85
C ARG A 46 0.85 -28.67 -16.29
N ASP A 47 -0.38 -28.97 -16.63
CA ASP A 47 -1.30 -27.99 -17.22
C ASP A 47 -1.68 -26.92 -16.20
N TRP A 48 -1.90 -27.29 -14.93
CA TRP A 48 -2.15 -26.36 -13.84
C TRP A 48 -0.94 -25.49 -13.54
N LEU A 49 0.27 -26.05 -13.60
CA LEU A 49 1.50 -25.30 -13.37
C LEU A 49 1.75 -24.29 -14.49
N ILE A 50 1.48 -24.68 -15.74
CA ILE A 50 1.58 -23.75 -16.89
C ILE A 50 0.55 -22.63 -16.74
N ALA A 51 -0.72 -22.96 -16.45
CA ALA A 51 -1.76 -21.96 -16.25
C ALA A 51 -1.40 -20.99 -15.11
N GLY A 52 -0.95 -21.52 -13.97
CA GLY A 52 -0.50 -20.71 -12.84
C GLY A 52 0.69 -19.80 -13.15
N ALA A 53 1.67 -20.33 -13.90
CA ALA A 53 2.82 -19.54 -14.35
C ALA A 53 2.41 -18.41 -15.31
N VAL A 54 1.48 -18.68 -16.24
CA VAL A 54 0.95 -17.64 -17.14
C VAL A 54 0.24 -16.55 -16.34
N VAL A 55 -0.65 -16.92 -15.41
CA VAL A 55 -1.35 -15.95 -14.55
C VAL A 55 -0.35 -15.11 -13.76
N LEU A 56 0.65 -15.76 -13.14
CA LEU A 56 1.68 -15.08 -12.37
C LEU A 56 2.48 -14.07 -13.21
N VAL A 57 2.87 -14.46 -14.43
CA VAL A 57 3.58 -13.57 -15.35
C VAL A 57 2.72 -12.37 -15.76
N LEU A 58 1.45 -12.60 -16.08
CA LEU A 58 0.51 -11.53 -16.42
C LEU A 58 0.29 -10.58 -15.23
N ASP A 59 0.16 -11.14 -14.03
CA ASP A 59 0.01 -10.36 -12.79
C ASP A 59 1.23 -9.49 -12.51
N LEU A 60 2.44 -10.04 -12.64
CA LEU A 60 3.68 -9.28 -12.49
C LEU A 60 3.87 -8.20 -13.55
N ILE A 61 3.47 -8.46 -14.81
CA ILE A 61 3.47 -7.45 -15.86
C ILE A 61 2.48 -6.35 -15.51
N ALA A 62 1.28 -6.73 -15.05
CA ALA A 62 0.26 -5.78 -14.63
C ALA A 62 0.72 -4.94 -13.42
N ALA A 63 1.42 -5.52 -12.48
CA ALA A 63 1.95 -4.83 -11.30
C ALA A 63 3.13 -3.90 -11.63
N GLY A 64 3.97 -4.28 -12.58
CA GLY A 64 5.21 -3.56 -12.92
C GLY A 64 5.00 -2.28 -13.73
N GLY A 65 3.83 -2.10 -14.33
CA GLY A 65 3.57 -0.98 -15.22
C GLY A 65 4.37 -1.06 -16.53
N ASN A 66 4.48 0.09 -17.22
CA ASN A 66 5.14 0.15 -18.52
C ASN A 66 6.65 0.45 -18.46
N ALA A 67 7.19 0.82 -17.30
CA ALA A 67 8.59 1.16 -17.12
C ALA A 67 9.27 0.20 -16.14
N ILE A 68 10.25 -0.54 -16.62
CA ILE A 68 11.05 -1.42 -15.76
C ILE A 68 12.24 -0.65 -15.25
N THR A 69 12.28 -0.46 -13.93
CA THR A 69 13.31 0.30 -13.22
C THR A 69 14.10 -0.60 -12.29
N VAL A 70 15.42 -0.39 -12.22
CA VAL A 70 16.32 -1.05 -11.25
C VAL A 70 17.13 0.03 -10.56
N ASN A 71 17.13 0.04 -9.25
CA ASN A 71 17.81 1.06 -8.44
C ASN A 71 17.47 2.50 -8.86
N GLY A 72 16.21 2.76 -9.18
CA GLY A 72 15.72 4.08 -9.59
C GLY A 72 16.07 4.49 -11.03
N LYS A 73 16.76 3.62 -11.79
CA LYS A 73 17.07 3.86 -13.21
C LYS A 73 16.12 3.04 -14.09
N THR A 74 15.46 3.71 -15.02
CA THR A 74 14.64 3.02 -16.03
C THR A 74 15.54 2.28 -17.00
N LEU A 75 15.41 0.96 -17.04
CA LEU A 75 16.16 0.11 -17.98
C LEU A 75 15.52 0.14 -19.36
N PHE A 76 14.23 -0.03 -19.42
CA PHE A 76 13.45 0.08 -20.65
C PHE A 76 11.97 0.38 -20.34
N THR A 77 11.30 0.95 -21.32
CA THR A 77 9.87 1.24 -21.28
C THR A 77 9.18 0.43 -22.36
N VAL A 78 8.15 -0.32 -21.96
CA VAL A 78 7.32 -1.07 -22.91
C VAL A 78 6.33 -0.10 -23.54
N PRO A 79 6.28 0.03 -24.87
CA PRO A 79 5.30 0.88 -25.54
C PRO A 79 3.91 0.22 -25.41
N ILE A 80 3.06 0.80 -24.55
CA ILE A 80 1.68 0.34 -24.35
C ILE A 80 0.75 1.32 -25.05
N PRO A 81 -0.24 0.83 -25.83
CA PRO A 81 -1.23 1.70 -26.47
C PRO A 81 -1.98 2.58 -25.46
N GLN A 82 -2.28 3.82 -25.82
CA GLN A 82 -2.85 4.83 -24.91
C GLN A 82 -4.17 4.35 -24.26
N PHE A 83 -5.01 3.61 -24.97
CA PHE A 83 -6.27 3.10 -24.41
C PHE A 83 -6.03 2.11 -23.24
N LEU A 84 -4.97 1.27 -23.33
CA LEU A 84 -4.57 0.39 -22.24
C LEU A 84 -3.92 1.17 -21.09
N MET A 85 -3.16 2.23 -21.39
CA MET A 85 -2.62 3.11 -20.36
C MET A 85 -3.73 3.81 -19.58
N ASN A 86 -4.77 4.28 -20.25
CA ASN A 86 -5.93 4.89 -19.61
C ASN A 86 -6.66 3.88 -18.71
N PHE A 87 -6.84 2.64 -19.18
CA PHE A 87 -7.40 1.56 -18.35
C PHE A 87 -6.52 1.27 -17.14
N TRP A 88 -5.20 1.22 -17.34
CA TRP A 88 -4.24 0.99 -16.25
C TRP A 88 -4.22 2.13 -15.23
N ALA A 89 -4.36 3.36 -15.69
CA ALA A 89 -4.44 4.54 -14.82
C ALA A 89 -5.67 4.55 -13.90
N MET A 90 -6.72 3.77 -14.22
CA MET A 90 -7.86 3.57 -13.33
C MET A 90 -7.48 2.80 -12.04
N PHE A 91 -6.40 2.04 -12.09
CA PHE A 91 -5.87 1.35 -10.90
C PHE A 91 -4.78 2.22 -10.28
N SER A 92 -5.11 2.98 -9.25
CA SER A 92 -4.18 3.91 -8.57
C SER A 92 -2.94 3.22 -7.99
N SER A 93 -3.03 1.92 -7.75
CA SER A 93 -2.00 1.14 -7.09
C SER A 93 -1.86 -0.24 -7.74
N CYS A 94 -1.39 -0.26 -9.00
CA CYS A 94 -1.13 -1.50 -9.74
C CYS A 94 -0.16 -2.44 -9.00
N ALA A 95 0.72 -1.89 -8.17
CA ALA A 95 1.65 -2.68 -7.37
C ALA A 95 0.96 -3.62 -6.38
N ARG A 96 -0.30 -3.35 -5.99
CA ARG A 96 -1.09 -4.28 -5.16
C ARG A 96 -1.36 -5.62 -5.87
N LEU A 97 -1.37 -5.63 -7.18
CA LEU A 97 -1.51 -6.87 -7.95
C LEU A 97 -0.35 -7.84 -7.64
N ALA A 98 0.87 -7.32 -7.41
CA ALA A 98 2.00 -8.15 -7.05
C ALA A 98 1.87 -8.84 -5.65
N TRP A 99 0.91 -8.42 -4.82
CA TRP A 99 0.60 -9.13 -3.57
C TRP A 99 0.05 -10.53 -3.83
N LEU A 100 -0.75 -10.71 -4.89
CA LEU A 100 -1.22 -12.02 -5.29
C LEU A 100 -0.04 -12.94 -5.63
N ALA A 101 0.93 -12.45 -6.37
CA ALA A 101 2.17 -13.18 -6.68
C ALA A 101 2.93 -13.57 -5.40
N GLY A 102 3.05 -12.66 -4.44
CA GLY A 102 3.67 -12.92 -3.14
C GLY A 102 2.93 -13.98 -2.33
N MET A 103 1.60 -13.91 -2.28
CA MET A 103 0.77 -14.90 -1.59
C MET A 103 0.85 -16.28 -2.26
N LEU A 104 0.82 -16.34 -3.58
CA LEU A 104 0.98 -17.59 -4.33
C LEU A 104 2.37 -18.19 -4.11
N LEU A 105 3.42 -17.37 -4.10
CA LEU A 105 4.78 -17.83 -3.83
C LEU A 105 4.89 -18.45 -2.42
N ALA A 106 4.30 -17.81 -1.41
CA ALA A 106 4.27 -18.34 -0.06
C ALA A 106 3.47 -19.65 0.02
N ALA A 107 2.27 -19.70 -0.56
CA ALA A 107 1.42 -20.89 -0.54
C ALA A 107 2.06 -22.08 -1.27
N VAL A 108 2.61 -21.82 -2.45
CA VAL A 108 3.31 -22.84 -3.23
C VAL A 108 4.59 -23.29 -2.53
N GLY A 109 5.39 -22.37 -2.00
CA GLY A 109 6.59 -22.68 -1.24
C GLY A 109 6.30 -23.58 -0.05
N CYS A 110 5.32 -23.23 0.78
CA CYS A 110 4.88 -24.05 1.91
C CYS A 110 4.33 -25.43 1.46
N GLY A 111 3.51 -25.45 0.42
CA GLY A 111 2.95 -26.69 -0.12
C GLY A 111 4.02 -27.64 -0.64
N LEU A 112 5.05 -27.14 -1.32
CA LEU A 112 6.17 -27.92 -1.82
C LEU A 112 7.08 -28.43 -0.68
N VAL A 113 7.28 -27.63 0.37
CA VAL A 113 7.98 -28.10 1.58
C VAL A 113 7.23 -29.30 2.18
N LEU A 114 5.92 -29.19 2.41
CA LEU A 114 5.10 -30.30 2.93
C LEU A 114 5.10 -31.51 2.00
N ARG A 115 5.18 -31.31 0.69
CA ARG A 115 5.08 -32.37 -0.32
C ARG A 115 6.36 -33.17 -0.49
N PHE A 116 7.53 -32.51 -0.38
CA PHE A 116 8.82 -33.14 -0.71
C PHE A 116 9.65 -33.55 0.50
N TRP A 117 9.24 -33.18 1.71
CA TRP A 117 9.87 -33.67 2.94
C TRP A 117 8.96 -34.74 3.57
N ASP A 118 9.37 -35.98 3.47
CA ASP A 118 8.50 -37.14 3.80
C ASP A 118 8.31 -37.39 5.31
N ASN A 119 9.10 -36.74 6.17
CA ASN A 119 8.96 -36.85 7.61
C ASN A 119 8.01 -35.75 8.14
N GLY A 120 6.82 -36.12 8.63
CA GLY A 120 5.78 -35.16 9.03
C GLY A 120 6.19 -34.14 10.09
N VAL A 121 7.20 -34.41 10.92
CA VAL A 121 7.72 -33.50 11.94
C VAL A 121 8.70 -32.49 11.31
N ALA A 122 9.58 -32.93 10.41
CA ALA A 122 10.59 -32.07 9.83
C ALA A 122 10.01 -30.91 9.02
N PRO A 123 9.07 -31.09 8.08
CA PRO A 123 8.47 -29.98 7.36
C PRO A 123 7.67 -29.03 8.28
N ALA A 124 7.03 -29.54 9.32
CA ALA A 124 6.35 -28.68 10.29
C ALA A 124 7.34 -27.76 11.03
N LEU A 125 8.48 -28.29 11.48
CA LEU A 125 9.54 -27.49 12.11
C LEU A 125 10.14 -26.49 11.12
N MET A 126 10.40 -26.89 9.87
CA MET A 126 10.90 -26.00 8.84
C MET A 126 9.95 -24.82 8.60
N LEU A 127 8.64 -25.10 8.48
CA LEU A 127 7.64 -24.05 8.31
C LEU A 127 7.49 -23.18 9.55
N ALA A 128 7.63 -23.73 10.75
CA ALA A 128 7.66 -22.95 11.98
C ALA A 128 8.86 -21.98 12.00
N VAL A 129 10.05 -22.44 11.58
CA VAL A 129 11.24 -21.58 11.44
C VAL A 129 10.98 -20.49 10.39
N CYS A 130 10.36 -20.82 9.24
CA CYS A 130 9.98 -19.83 8.24
C CYS A 130 9.01 -18.79 8.80
N ALA A 131 8.01 -19.21 9.58
CA ALA A 131 7.05 -18.31 10.21
C ALA A 131 7.72 -17.35 11.21
N VAL A 132 8.62 -17.89 12.06
CA VAL A 132 9.40 -17.07 12.99
C VAL A 132 10.31 -16.09 12.25
N ALA A 133 11.00 -16.53 11.20
CA ALA A 133 11.84 -15.66 10.37
C ALA A 133 11.02 -14.55 9.68
N GLN A 134 9.80 -14.86 9.23
CA GLN A 134 8.88 -13.88 8.65
C GLN A 134 8.46 -12.83 9.68
N GLY A 135 8.03 -13.27 10.87
CA GLY A 135 7.66 -12.37 11.98
C GLY A 135 8.84 -11.51 12.44
N TRP A 136 10.03 -12.10 12.51
CA TRP A 136 11.25 -11.36 12.84
C TRP A 136 11.61 -10.31 11.78
N GLY A 137 11.47 -10.64 10.51
CA GLY A 137 11.70 -9.71 9.40
C GLY A 137 10.73 -8.52 9.39
N GLN A 138 9.53 -8.73 9.90
CA GLN A 138 8.47 -7.70 9.96
C GLN A 138 8.32 -7.07 11.35
N ARG A 139 9.20 -7.39 12.31
CA ARG A 139 9.04 -6.98 13.71
C ARG A 139 8.89 -5.49 13.93
N SER A 140 9.63 -4.68 13.16
CA SER A 140 9.55 -3.21 13.27
C SER A 140 8.19 -2.69 12.83
N GLU A 141 7.67 -3.19 11.73
CA GLU A 141 6.34 -2.81 11.23
C GLU A 141 5.24 -3.27 12.17
N LEU A 142 5.34 -4.52 12.66
CA LEU A 142 4.40 -5.05 13.65
C LEU A 142 4.44 -4.26 14.96
N PHE A 143 5.64 -3.87 15.42
CA PHE A 143 5.80 -3.07 16.63
C PHE A 143 5.26 -1.66 16.44
N ASN A 144 5.53 -1.00 15.31
CA ASN A 144 5.01 0.32 15.01
C ASN A 144 3.48 0.30 14.97
N ARG A 145 2.87 -0.66 14.24
CA ARG A 145 1.41 -0.80 14.21
C ARG A 145 0.82 -1.10 15.58
N TRP A 146 1.47 -1.97 16.37
CA TRP A 146 1.03 -2.25 17.73
C TRP A 146 1.09 -1.00 18.61
N THR A 147 2.14 -0.18 18.47
CA THR A 147 2.30 1.09 19.18
C THR A 147 1.23 2.09 18.75
N ASP A 148 0.97 2.20 17.45
CA ASP A 148 -0.07 3.06 16.90
C ASP A 148 -1.45 2.66 17.44
N TYR A 149 -1.78 1.37 17.42
CA TYR A 149 -3.02 0.87 18.01
C TYR A 149 -3.15 1.14 19.51
N HIS A 150 -2.05 1.10 20.26
CA HIS A 150 -2.05 1.41 21.69
C HIS A 150 -2.14 2.91 21.97
N TYR A 151 -1.52 3.72 21.13
CA TYR A 151 -1.44 5.15 21.30
C TYR A 151 -2.72 5.85 20.83
N TYR A 152 -3.25 5.45 19.68
CA TYR A 152 -4.46 6.03 19.09
C TYR A 152 -5.74 5.31 19.51
N GLY A 153 -5.63 4.10 20.03
CA GLY A 153 -6.72 3.29 20.57
C GLY A 153 -7.83 2.99 19.55
N PHE A 154 -8.64 1.99 19.83
CA PHE A 154 -9.92 1.79 19.12
C PHE A 154 -10.99 2.82 19.54
N ARG A 155 -10.63 3.80 20.34
CA ARG A 155 -11.51 4.89 20.70
C ARG A 155 -11.39 5.96 19.64
N TYR A 156 -12.49 6.21 18.97
CA TYR A 156 -12.73 7.37 18.11
C TYR A 156 -12.75 8.69 18.92
N GLU A 157 -11.93 8.81 19.94
CA GLU A 157 -11.64 10.09 20.55
C GLU A 157 -10.56 10.71 19.66
N ASN A 158 -10.99 11.41 18.62
CA ASN A 158 -10.12 12.31 17.89
C ASN A 158 -9.53 13.28 18.89
N LYS A 159 -8.29 13.03 19.29
CA LYS A 159 -7.55 14.00 20.11
C LYS A 159 -7.14 15.12 19.17
N THR A 160 -7.99 16.12 19.09
CA THR A 160 -7.64 17.31 18.31
C THR A 160 -6.39 17.96 18.92
N LEU A 161 -5.47 18.39 18.05
CA LEU A 161 -4.36 19.26 18.43
C LEU A 161 -4.82 20.70 18.64
N LEU A 162 -6.06 21.04 18.23
CA LEU A 162 -6.68 22.35 18.39
C LEU A 162 -7.18 22.53 19.84
N THR A 163 -6.25 22.53 20.79
CA THR A 163 -6.57 22.59 22.23
C THR A 163 -6.73 24.02 22.76
N ASP A 164 -6.40 25.03 21.96
CA ASP A 164 -6.54 26.44 22.38
C ASP A 164 -8.03 26.82 22.42
N PRO A 165 -8.50 27.45 23.53
CA PRO A 165 -9.89 27.91 23.64
C PRO A 165 -10.35 28.90 22.56
N VAL A 166 -9.43 29.47 21.79
CA VAL A 166 -9.76 30.31 20.63
C VAL A 166 -10.59 29.58 19.59
N TRP A 167 -10.37 28.28 19.40
CA TRP A 167 -11.10 27.48 18.42
C TRP A 167 -12.58 27.35 18.77
N GLU A 168 -12.89 27.15 20.06
CA GLU A 168 -14.27 27.15 20.55
C GLU A 168 -14.93 28.53 20.37
N GLN A 169 -14.19 29.60 20.57
CA GLN A 169 -14.69 30.96 20.35
C GLN A 169 -14.96 31.23 18.87
N VAL A 170 -14.06 30.74 17.99
CA VAL A 170 -14.23 30.83 16.53
C VAL A 170 -15.49 30.10 16.09
N ALA A 171 -15.70 28.89 16.57
CA ALA A 171 -16.90 28.11 16.27
C ALA A 171 -18.18 28.77 16.82
N ALA A 172 -18.16 29.20 18.10
CA ALA A 172 -19.30 29.84 18.77
C ALA A 172 -19.66 31.20 18.18
N SER A 173 -18.75 31.86 17.48
CA SER A 173 -18.99 33.16 16.86
C SER A 173 -20.06 33.12 15.77
N GLY A 174 -20.32 31.96 15.16
CA GLY A 174 -21.21 31.78 14.01
C GLY A 174 -20.81 32.60 12.77
N LYS A 175 -19.58 33.16 12.78
CA LYS A 175 -19.09 34.03 11.72
C LYS A 175 -18.62 33.24 10.49
N TYR A 176 -18.08 32.04 10.73
CA TYR A 176 -17.47 31.23 9.69
C TYR A 176 -18.36 30.03 9.36
N SER A 177 -18.47 29.74 8.08
CA SER A 177 -19.17 28.57 7.54
C SER A 177 -18.32 27.78 6.54
N HIS A 178 -17.12 28.30 6.24
CA HIS A 178 -16.20 27.70 5.28
C HIS A 178 -14.79 27.69 5.82
N LEU A 179 -14.03 26.62 5.47
CA LEU A 179 -12.60 26.50 5.71
C LEU A 179 -11.90 26.38 4.36
N ALA A 180 -11.00 27.31 4.05
CA ALA A 180 -10.21 27.29 2.83
C ALA A 180 -8.72 27.15 3.14
N PHE A 181 -8.09 26.15 2.52
CA PHE A 181 -6.65 25.95 2.60
C PHE A 181 -5.95 26.65 1.44
N ALA A 182 -4.87 27.37 1.76
CA ALA A 182 -4.00 27.98 0.78
C ALA A 182 -3.09 26.95 0.09
N THR A 183 -2.78 25.85 0.78
CA THR A 183 -1.97 24.74 0.26
C THR A 183 -2.55 23.41 0.72
N PHE A 184 -2.37 22.36 -0.09
CA PHE A 184 -2.75 21.01 0.30
C PHE A 184 -1.55 20.29 0.90
N ASP A 185 -1.38 20.40 2.20
CA ASP A 185 -0.32 19.70 2.94
C ASP A 185 -0.93 18.59 3.80
N PHE A 186 -1.16 17.44 3.17
CA PHE A 186 -1.74 16.25 3.81
C PHE A 186 -0.77 15.51 4.74
N GLU A 187 0.49 15.93 4.82
CA GLU A 187 1.50 15.28 5.65
C GLU A 187 1.52 15.82 7.08
N HIS A 188 0.91 16.99 7.29
CA HIS A 188 0.84 17.63 8.61
C HIS A 188 -0.45 17.30 9.35
N ASP A 189 -0.32 16.91 10.61
CA ASP A 189 -1.46 16.57 11.47
C ASP A 189 -2.41 17.75 11.66
N GLU A 190 -1.91 18.98 11.60
CA GLU A 190 -2.68 20.21 11.71
C GLU A 190 -3.76 20.31 10.61
N PHE A 191 -3.41 19.91 9.39
CA PHE A 191 -4.37 19.87 8.28
C PHE A 191 -5.60 19.03 8.64
N TRP A 192 -5.37 17.81 9.14
CA TRP A 192 -6.46 16.88 9.48
C TRP A 192 -7.28 17.37 10.66
N ASN A 193 -6.64 17.96 11.66
CA ASN A 193 -7.35 18.54 12.80
C ASN A 193 -8.25 19.71 12.39
N LEU A 194 -7.85 20.54 11.44
CA LEU A 194 -8.67 21.62 10.91
C LEU A 194 -9.84 21.10 10.07
N VAL A 195 -9.62 20.04 9.28
CA VAL A 195 -10.69 19.39 8.52
C VAL A 195 -11.73 18.77 9.44
N ASP A 196 -11.29 18.05 10.47
CA ASP A 196 -12.17 17.46 11.48
C ASP A 196 -12.96 18.55 12.23
N PHE A 197 -12.30 19.63 12.64
CA PHE A 197 -12.95 20.78 13.27
C PHE A 197 -14.02 21.40 12.38
N ALA A 198 -13.74 21.60 11.10
CA ALA A 198 -14.72 22.12 10.16
C ALA A 198 -15.91 21.17 10.00
N ALA A 199 -15.66 19.86 9.93
CA ALA A 199 -16.70 18.84 9.82
C ALA A 199 -17.60 18.79 11.06
N ASP A 200 -17.02 18.84 12.26
CA ASP A 200 -17.75 18.84 13.54
C ASP A 200 -18.69 20.05 13.69
N HIS A 201 -18.31 21.19 13.07
CA HIS A 201 -19.10 22.41 13.10
C HIS A 201 -19.97 22.64 11.85
N GLY A 202 -20.01 21.63 10.93
CA GLY A 202 -20.82 21.68 9.72
C GLY A 202 -20.33 22.69 8.68
N TRP A 203 -19.04 23.05 8.73
CA TRP A 203 -18.43 23.95 7.73
C TRP A 203 -18.12 23.19 6.46
N THR A 204 -18.12 23.86 5.33
CA THR A 204 -17.60 23.31 4.08
C THR A 204 -16.10 23.57 3.97
N SER A 205 -15.39 22.76 3.18
CA SER A 205 -13.97 22.94 2.91
C SER A 205 -13.68 22.85 1.41
N ASN A 206 -12.67 23.60 0.95
CA ASN A 206 -12.15 23.51 -0.41
C ASN A 206 -11.19 22.33 -0.60
N SER A 207 -10.86 21.65 0.47
CA SER A 207 -9.88 20.57 0.43
C SER A 207 -10.35 19.35 1.22
N PHE A 208 -10.28 18.20 0.56
CA PHE A 208 -10.37 16.89 1.20
C PHE A 208 -9.46 15.93 0.47
N TYR A 209 -9.04 14.90 1.18
CA TYR A 209 -8.22 13.85 0.60
C TYR A 209 -8.99 13.13 -0.50
N MET A 210 -8.56 13.34 -1.74
CA MET A 210 -8.99 12.55 -2.88
C MET A 210 -7.83 11.69 -3.35
N ALA A 211 -8.01 10.38 -3.38
CA ALA A 211 -7.01 9.43 -3.87
C ALA A 211 -6.58 9.70 -5.33
N HIS A 212 -7.39 10.43 -6.09
CA HIS A 212 -7.20 10.77 -7.50
C HIS A 212 -7.45 12.26 -7.76
N MET A 213 -6.76 13.11 -7.05
CA MET A 213 -6.84 14.54 -7.32
C MET A 213 -5.99 14.91 -8.54
N ASP A 214 -6.59 15.62 -9.50
CA ASP A 214 -5.84 16.25 -10.59
C ASP A 214 -5.03 17.42 -9.99
N GLY A 215 -3.71 17.23 -9.88
CA GLY A 215 -2.82 18.26 -9.35
C GLY A 215 -2.83 19.55 -10.16
N ASN A 216 -3.18 19.49 -11.45
CA ASN A 216 -3.33 20.68 -12.30
C ASN A 216 -4.60 21.46 -11.93
N LEU A 217 -5.69 20.78 -11.62
CA LEU A 217 -6.92 21.41 -11.19
C LEU A 217 -6.72 22.13 -9.85
N ALA A 218 -6.06 21.49 -8.88
CA ALA A 218 -5.73 22.10 -7.61
C ALA A 218 -4.85 23.35 -7.77
N ALA A 219 -3.86 23.30 -8.66
CA ALA A 219 -2.98 24.43 -8.93
C ALA A 219 -3.69 25.63 -9.58
N VAL A 220 -4.82 25.41 -10.24
CA VAL A 220 -5.60 26.47 -10.89
C VAL A 220 -6.70 27.02 -9.97
N THR A 221 -7.38 26.17 -9.22
CA THR A 221 -8.51 26.58 -8.38
C THR A 221 -8.09 27.31 -7.10
N LEU A 222 -7.04 26.83 -6.41
CA LEU A 222 -6.59 27.44 -5.16
C LEU A 222 -6.19 28.91 -5.28
N PRO A 223 -5.34 29.33 -6.26
CA PRO A 223 -5.04 30.75 -6.45
C PRO A 223 -6.26 31.59 -6.78
N GLY A 224 -7.24 31.02 -7.49
CA GLY A 224 -8.50 31.71 -7.81
C GLY A 224 -9.33 32.01 -6.57
N GLU A 225 -9.45 31.06 -5.65
CA GLU A 225 -10.19 31.22 -4.40
C GLU A 225 -9.55 32.24 -3.44
N LEU A 226 -8.22 32.39 -3.48
CA LEU A 226 -7.50 33.36 -2.66
C LEU A 226 -7.55 34.79 -3.20
N ASN A 227 -7.95 35.01 -4.44
CA ASN A 227 -8.07 36.34 -5.03
C ASN A 227 -9.29 37.12 -4.53
N GLU A 228 -10.34 36.44 -4.07
CA GLU A 228 -11.56 37.02 -3.53
C GLU A 228 -11.83 36.45 -2.13
N LEU A 229 -11.24 37.08 -1.10
CA LEU A 229 -11.43 36.63 0.27
C LEU A 229 -12.86 36.88 0.75
N SER A 230 -13.52 35.85 1.25
CA SER A 230 -14.85 35.93 1.85
C SER A 230 -14.77 36.15 3.36
N ALA A 231 -15.71 36.93 3.90
CA ALA A 231 -15.75 37.26 5.33
C ALA A 231 -16.25 36.11 6.23
N ASP A 232 -16.88 35.09 5.62
CA ASP A 232 -17.41 33.91 6.27
C ASP A 232 -16.50 32.66 6.10
N THR A 233 -15.30 32.87 5.56
CA THR A 233 -14.31 31.81 5.33
C THR A 233 -13.11 31.97 6.24
N LEU A 234 -12.74 30.91 6.93
CA LEU A 234 -11.47 30.81 7.65
C LEU A 234 -10.40 30.29 6.67
N TYR A 235 -9.33 31.04 6.53
CA TYR A 235 -8.21 30.68 5.65
C TYR A 235 -7.06 30.10 6.48
N ALA A 236 -6.52 28.92 6.09
CA ALA A 236 -5.46 28.21 6.77
C ALA A 236 -4.28 27.89 5.83
#